data_94a547c0114c7c8f6eddd64382bdc180
#
_entry.id   94a547c0114c7c8f6eddd64382bdc180
#
_cell.length_a   1.000
_cell.length_b   1.000
_cell.length_c   1.000
_cell.angle_alpha   90.00
_cell.angle_beta   90.00
_cell.angle_gamma   90.00
#
_symmetry.space_group_name_H-M   'P 1'
#
loop_
_entity.id
_entity.type
_entity.pdbx_description
1 polymer ?
#
loop_
_entity_poly.entity_id
_entity_poly.type
_entity_poly.pdbx_seq_one_letter_code
_entity_poly.pdbx_strand_id
1 'polypeptide(L)'
;MNVQISDSFSRDPDWWRGAVIYQIYPRSYQDSSGDGIGDLAGIVKRLPYIASLGVDAIWISPFFTSPMNDFGYDVSDYRDVDPMFGTLSDFDAVIETAHAHGVKVMIDLVMSHTSDQHPWFKESKASKDNDKSNWYVWADAKPDGTPPNNWLSIFGGSAWHWCGTRMQYYLHNFLTSQPDLNFHEPAVQQALLDVCKFWLDRGVDGFRLDTINFYMHDAELRDNPVLPVELRNSTIAPAVNPYNWQEHLYSKNHPDNLKFLRKLRAVMQPYNAAAVGEVGDAQRGLEILGEYTTGNELMHMCYAFELLSGDRPTAQYIKDVMDKVEDVASDGWACWAFSNHDVVRHPTRWNLSGDALSMFTTMMMCLKGSVCIYQGEELGLQEADVAFEDLQDPYGIEFWPDFKGRDGCRTPMVWEKSNQNGGFSDSDKTWLPVSPDHLGLSVAQSEADENSIIHHYRRAIALRQSHDALKSGTCSPMSVSDGCLIFTRAGAEEEIYCAFNLTDDTVALDVPTGDWQVIDTTLNSAAPAGGKLNLGPWQPCILQRKLT
;
A
#
# COMPACT_ATOMS: atom_id res chain seq x y z
N MET A 1 14.68 1.22 31.60
CA MET A 1 13.51 1.95 32.14
C MET A 1 12.30 1.31 31.52
N ASN A 2 11.42 0.67 32.29
CA ASN A 2 10.13 0.20 31.76
C ASN A 2 9.31 1.47 31.45
N VAL A 3 9.23 1.85 30.20
CA VAL A 3 8.24 2.82 29.75
C VAL A 3 6.89 2.11 29.92
N GLN A 4 6.07 2.58 30.85
CA GLN A 4 4.67 2.19 30.90
C GLN A 4 4.01 2.75 29.62
N ILE A 5 3.92 1.92 28.58
CA ILE A 5 3.02 2.17 27.46
C ILE A 5 1.64 2.40 28.08
N SER A 6 0.99 3.51 27.76
CA SER A 6 -0.33 3.77 28.30
C SER A 6 -1.23 2.59 27.92
N ASP A 7 -1.88 2.01 28.92
CA ASP A 7 -2.75 0.82 28.77
C ASP A 7 -3.84 0.98 27.69
N SER A 8 -4.12 2.21 27.26
CA SER A 8 -5.07 2.54 26.20
C SER A 8 -4.51 2.30 24.79
N PHE A 9 -3.19 2.42 24.57
CA PHE A 9 -2.56 2.27 23.25
C PHE A 9 -2.65 0.84 22.70
N SER A 10 -2.64 -0.18 23.56
CA SER A 10 -2.67 -1.60 23.15
C SER A 10 -4.07 -2.21 23.14
N ARG A 11 -5.11 -1.53 23.63
CA ARG A 11 -6.42 -2.15 23.96
C ARG A 11 -7.52 -1.94 22.94
N ASP A 12 -7.40 -0.99 22.03
CA ASP A 12 -8.43 -0.78 21.00
C ASP A 12 -8.30 -1.81 19.89
N PRO A 13 -9.20 -2.81 19.77
CA PRO A 13 -9.16 -3.80 18.69
C PRO A 13 -9.53 -3.20 17.33
N ASP A 14 -10.13 -2.01 17.32
CA ASP A 14 -10.57 -1.31 16.11
C ASP A 14 -9.68 -0.12 15.73
N TRP A 15 -8.47 -0.01 16.32
CA TRP A 15 -7.53 1.07 16.10
C TRP A 15 -7.28 1.38 14.61
N TRP A 16 -7.39 0.37 13.77
CA TRP A 16 -7.16 0.42 12.34
C TRP A 16 -8.29 1.12 11.55
N ARG A 17 -9.51 1.22 12.16
CA ARG A 17 -10.63 1.88 11.51
C ARG A 17 -10.39 3.38 11.42
N GLY A 18 -10.27 3.85 10.19
CA GLY A 18 -9.96 5.24 9.90
C GLY A 18 -8.52 5.66 10.20
N ALA A 19 -7.63 4.74 10.52
CA ALA A 19 -6.22 5.02 10.75
C ALA A 19 -5.55 5.63 9.52
N VAL A 20 -4.56 6.47 9.77
CA VAL A 20 -3.60 6.97 8.77
C VAL A 20 -2.29 6.19 8.96
N ILE A 21 -1.90 5.46 7.93
CA ILE A 21 -0.71 4.59 7.92
C ILE A 21 0.34 5.26 7.05
N TYR A 22 1.58 5.40 7.55
CA TYR A 22 2.70 5.94 6.80
C TYR A 22 3.59 4.81 6.30
N GLN A 23 3.66 4.62 4.98
CA GLN A 23 4.49 3.60 4.37
C GLN A 23 5.95 4.04 4.27
N ILE A 24 6.85 3.21 4.78
CA ILE A 24 8.30 3.38 4.72
C ILE A 24 8.87 2.32 3.77
N TYR A 25 9.65 2.78 2.78
CA TYR A 25 10.50 1.92 1.96
C TYR A 25 11.93 1.98 2.55
N PRO A 26 12.33 0.99 3.37
CA PRO A 26 13.50 1.09 4.26
C PRO A 26 14.76 1.54 3.54
N ARG A 27 15.05 0.91 2.42
CA ARG A 27 16.22 1.13 1.56
C ARG A 27 16.40 2.58 1.10
N SER A 28 15.31 3.35 1.04
CA SER A 28 15.28 4.74 0.56
C SER A 28 14.91 5.75 1.65
N TYR A 29 14.80 5.35 2.92
CA TYR A 29 14.28 6.24 3.94
C TYR A 29 15.37 7.06 4.62
N GLN A 30 16.33 6.40 5.27
CA GLN A 30 17.52 7.04 5.89
C GLN A 30 18.61 6.01 6.06
N ASP A 31 19.77 6.29 5.52
CA ASP A 31 20.99 5.55 5.77
C ASP A 31 21.65 6.06 7.08
N SER A 32 21.93 5.16 7.99
CA SER A 32 22.66 5.44 9.23
C SER A 32 24.06 4.84 9.26
N SER A 33 24.32 3.86 8.39
CA SER A 33 25.58 3.12 8.29
C SER A 33 26.61 3.80 7.39
N GLY A 34 26.18 4.62 6.44
CA GLY A 34 27.01 5.31 5.46
C GLY A 34 27.36 4.43 4.25
N ASP A 35 26.58 3.41 3.95
CA ASP A 35 26.81 2.51 2.82
C ASP A 35 25.99 2.89 1.55
N GLY A 36 25.10 3.86 1.66
CA GLY A 36 24.25 4.35 0.58
C GLY A 36 22.89 3.69 0.52
N ILE A 37 22.54 2.87 1.51
CA ILE A 37 21.28 2.13 1.63
C ILE A 37 20.63 2.50 2.96
N GLY A 38 19.33 2.81 2.97
CA GLY A 38 18.59 3.07 4.19
C GLY A 38 18.42 1.81 5.04
N ASP A 39 18.33 1.98 6.36
CA ASP A 39 18.36 0.91 7.35
C ASP A 39 17.36 1.13 8.51
N LEU A 40 17.19 0.13 9.39
CA LEU A 40 16.27 0.18 10.52
C LEU A 40 16.69 1.23 11.56
N ALA A 41 17.99 1.42 11.77
CA ALA A 41 18.49 2.45 12.69
C ALA A 41 18.20 3.86 12.14
N GLY A 42 18.24 4.03 10.82
CA GLY A 42 17.80 5.24 10.14
C GLY A 42 16.31 5.50 10.33
N ILE A 43 15.47 4.46 10.30
CA ILE A 43 14.05 4.58 10.63
C ILE A 43 13.87 5.05 12.07
N VAL A 44 14.56 4.43 13.03
CA VAL A 44 14.54 4.85 14.45
C VAL A 44 14.89 6.33 14.61
N LYS A 45 15.92 6.80 13.92
CA LYS A 45 16.33 8.21 13.92
C LYS A 45 15.22 9.16 13.45
N ARG A 46 14.36 8.71 12.52
CA ARG A 46 13.32 9.51 11.88
C ARG A 46 11.91 9.30 12.45
N LEU A 47 11.70 8.37 13.38
CA LEU A 47 10.40 8.15 14.02
C LEU A 47 9.79 9.40 14.68
N PRO A 48 10.58 10.31 15.35
CA PRO A 48 10.01 11.56 15.84
C PRO A 48 9.40 12.44 14.73
N TYR A 49 10.01 12.46 13.55
CA TYR A 49 9.45 13.17 12.38
C TYR A 49 8.13 12.53 11.95
N ILE A 50 8.09 11.21 11.78
CA ILE A 50 6.87 10.49 11.39
C ILE A 50 5.75 10.74 12.40
N ALA A 51 6.04 10.64 13.70
CA ALA A 51 5.06 10.93 14.75
C ALA A 51 4.54 12.37 14.68
N SER A 52 5.41 13.33 14.29
CA SER A 52 5.00 14.74 14.13
C SER A 52 4.01 14.99 12.99
N LEU A 53 3.87 14.05 12.05
CA LEU A 53 2.83 14.10 11.02
C LEU A 53 1.44 13.79 11.59
N GLY A 54 1.39 13.10 12.74
CA GLY A 54 0.14 12.72 13.39
C GLY A 54 -0.44 11.39 12.90
N VAL A 55 0.35 10.53 12.28
CA VAL A 55 -0.10 9.23 11.77
C VAL A 55 -0.32 8.22 12.91
N ASP A 56 -1.21 7.25 12.70
CA ASP A 56 -1.56 6.23 13.69
C ASP A 56 -0.60 5.02 13.65
N ALA A 57 -0.05 4.72 12.47
CA ALA A 57 0.83 3.58 12.27
C ALA A 57 1.88 3.85 11.19
N ILE A 58 2.97 3.08 11.23
CA ILE A 58 3.88 2.91 10.09
C ILE A 58 3.66 1.53 9.46
N TRP A 59 3.88 1.43 8.15
CA TRP A 59 4.05 0.18 7.42
C TRP A 59 5.45 0.17 6.83
N ILE A 60 6.26 -0.83 7.23
CA ILE A 60 7.62 -1.01 6.73
C ILE A 60 7.60 -2.07 5.62
N SER A 61 8.00 -1.67 4.39
CA SER A 61 8.18 -2.60 3.26
C SER A 61 9.27 -3.64 3.58
N PRO A 62 9.40 -4.74 2.81
CA PRO A 62 10.18 -5.91 3.23
C PRO A 62 11.62 -5.59 3.66
N PHE A 63 12.01 -6.14 4.80
CA PHE A 63 13.36 -6.03 5.38
C PHE A 63 13.92 -7.38 5.82
N PHE A 64 13.21 -8.46 5.52
CA PHE A 64 13.64 -9.84 5.84
C PHE A 64 14.85 -10.23 5.01
N THR A 65 15.58 -11.27 5.46
CA THR A 65 16.72 -11.81 4.72
C THR A 65 16.29 -12.20 3.30
N SER A 66 16.98 -11.65 2.30
CA SER A 66 16.63 -11.78 0.90
C SER A 66 17.85 -11.66 0.00
N PRO A 67 17.92 -12.37 -1.13
CA PRO A 67 18.91 -12.11 -2.17
C PRO A 67 18.71 -10.76 -2.89
N MET A 68 17.59 -10.07 -2.65
CA MET A 68 17.27 -8.75 -3.19
C MET A 68 17.06 -8.71 -4.72
N ASN A 69 16.66 -9.81 -5.33
CA ASN A 69 16.30 -9.82 -6.75
C ASN A 69 15.04 -9.00 -7.04
N ASP A 70 14.14 -8.89 -6.06
CA ASP A 70 12.98 -8.01 -6.06
C ASP A 70 12.93 -7.20 -4.75
N PHE A 71 14.07 -6.67 -4.34
CA PHE A 71 14.24 -5.69 -3.24
C PHE A 71 13.60 -6.09 -1.91
N GLY A 72 13.62 -7.39 -1.57
CA GLY A 72 13.10 -7.92 -0.32
C GLY A 72 11.80 -8.69 -0.48
N TYR A 73 11.10 -8.58 -1.62
CA TYR A 73 9.92 -9.40 -1.92
C TYR A 73 10.27 -10.84 -2.26
N ASP A 74 11.54 -11.19 -2.46
CA ASP A 74 12.07 -12.54 -2.62
C ASP A 74 12.71 -13.03 -1.29
N VAL A 75 11.85 -13.37 -0.31
CA VAL A 75 12.27 -13.72 1.06
C VAL A 75 12.99 -15.06 1.11
N SER A 76 14.18 -15.09 1.71
CA SER A 76 14.95 -16.33 1.96
C SER A 76 14.96 -16.80 3.42
N ASP A 77 14.65 -15.91 4.37
CA ASP A 77 14.34 -16.24 5.77
C ASP A 77 13.33 -15.24 6.33
N TYR A 78 12.17 -15.74 6.76
CA TYR A 78 11.08 -14.93 7.31
C TYR A 78 11.29 -14.45 8.74
N ARG A 79 12.28 -15.01 9.46
CA ARG A 79 12.42 -14.80 10.91
C ARG A 79 13.67 -14.04 11.29
N ASP A 80 14.34 -13.46 10.29
CA ASP A 80 15.53 -12.64 10.50
C ASP A 80 15.47 -11.37 9.66
N VAL A 81 16.24 -10.37 10.06
CA VAL A 81 16.45 -9.12 9.34
C VAL A 81 17.62 -9.31 8.38
N ASP A 82 17.48 -8.82 7.16
CA ASP A 82 18.60 -8.81 6.22
C ASP A 82 19.74 -7.94 6.80
N PRO A 83 20.99 -8.43 6.80
CA PRO A 83 22.15 -7.68 7.31
C PRO A 83 22.32 -6.29 6.71
N MET A 84 21.79 -6.05 5.50
CA MET A 84 21.76 -4.73 4.86
C MET A 84 20.94 -3.72 5.66
N PHE A 85 19.87 -4.17 6.32
CA PHE A 85 18.96 -3.30 7.09
C PHE A 85 19.26 -3.30 8.60
N GLY A 86 20.13 -4.20 9.08
CA GLY A 86 20.48 -4.31 10.48
C GLY A 86 20.23 -5.70 11.06
N THR A 87 19.73 -5.75 12.28
CA THR A 87 19.51 -6.97 13.06
C THR A 87 18.12 -7.00 13.68
N LEU A 88 17.73 -8.15 14.25
CA LEU A 88 16.51 -8.26 15.05
C LEU A 88 16.49 -7.28 16.23
N SER A 89 17.65 -6.94 16.81
CA SER A 89 17.74 -5.95 17.87
C SER A 89 17.45 -4.53 17.38
N ASP A 90 17.86 -4.21 16.14
CA ASP A 90 17.52 -2.92 15.52
C ASP A 90 16.02 -2.82 15.23
N PHE A 91 15.41 -3.94 14.83
CA PHE A 91 13.96 -4.00 14.67
C PHE A 91 13.23 -3.83 16.01
N ASP A 92 13.72 -4.46 17.11
CA ASP A 92 13.16 -4.24 18.45
C ASP A 92 13.21 -2.75 18.84
N ALA A 93 14.31 -2.04 18.49
CA ALA A 93 14.42 -0.60 18.71
C ALA A 93 13.40 0.21 17.88
N VAL A 94 13.05 -0.25 16.67
CA VAL A 94 11.96 0.37 15.88
C VAL A 94 10.63 0.23 16.63
N ILE A 95 10.27 -0.97 17.10
CA ILE A 95 9.05 -1.22 17.86
C ILE A 95 9.00 -0.34 19.12
N GLU A 96 10.04 -0.38 19.94
CA GLU A 96 10.11 0.38 21.19
C GLU A 96 9.97 1.89 20.95
N THR A 97 10.66 2.42 19.94
CA THR A 97 10.63 3.85 19.63
C THR A 97 9.30 4.27 19.05
N ALA A 98 8.72 3.51 18.11
CA ALA A 98 7.41 3.80 17.54
C ALA A 98 6.33 3.82 18.62
N HIS A 99 6.28 2.79 19.46
CA HIS A 99 5.33 2.70 20.58
C HIS A 99 5.51 3.83 21.60
N ALA A 100 6.75 4.24 21.89
CA ALA A 100 7.01 5.39 22.78
C ALA A 100 6.46 6.71 22.23
N HIS A 101 6.30 6.82 20.91
CA HIS A 101 5.69 7.97 20.23
C HIS A 101 4.20 7.79 19.93
N GLY A 102 3.58 6.70 20.37
CA GLY A 102 2.17 6.42 20.13
C GLY A 102 1.87 5.93 18.68
N VAL A 103 2.87 5.46 17.96
CA VAL A 103 2.76 4.97 16.59
C VAL A 103 2.82 3.44 16.56
N LYS A 104 1.86 2.79 15.92
CA LYS A 104 1.84 1.34 15.73
C LYS A 104 2.75 0.90 14.58
N VAL A 105 3.19 -0.35 14.62
CA VAL A 105 4.10 -0.88 13.61
C VAL A 105 3.45 -2.04 12.85
N MET A 106 3.29 -1.85 11.55
CA MET A 106 2.91 -2.88 10.60
C MET A 106 4.14 -3.25 9.76
N ILE A 107 4.27 -4.52 9.42
CA ILE A 107 5.33 -4.99 8.52
C ILE A 107 4.74 -5.66 7.28
N ASP A 108 5.50 -5.61 6.19
CA ASP A 108 5.14 -6.32 4.98
C ASP A 108 5.38 -7.82 5.16
N LEU A 109 4.42 -8.64 4.74
CA LEU A 109 4.51 -10.09 4.85
C LEU A 109 4.16 -10.73 3.50
N VAL A 110 5.21 -11.20 2.83
CA VAL A 110 5.12 -11.85 1.52
C VAL A 110 4.85 -13.32 1.74
N MET A 111 3.63 -13.78 1.49
CA MET A 111 3.24 -15.17 1.74
C MET A 111 3.01 -15.99 0.47
N SER A 112 2.76 -15.35 -0.68
CA SER A 112 2.43 -16.05 -1.92
C SER A 112 3.59 -16.90 -2.46
N HIS A 113 4.83 -16.46 -2.22
CA HIS A 113 6.05 -17.07 -2.74
C HIS A 113 7.23 -16.89 -1.78
N THR A 114 8.34 -17.53 -2.08
CA THR A 114 9.63 -17.27 -1.42
C THR A 114 10.70 -16.98 -2.47
N SER A 115 11.90 -16.59 -2.01
CA SER A 115 13.07 -16.67 -2.87
C SER A 115 13.37 -18.14 -3.26
N ASP A 116 13.98 -18.36 -4.42
CA ASP A 116 14.57 -19.63 -4.80
C ASP A 116 15.77 -20.03 -3.91
N GLN A 117 16.27 -19.07 -3.11
CA GLN A 117 17.31 -19.31 -2.10
C GLN A 117 16.75 -19.74 -0.74
N HIS A 118 15.44 -19.71 -0.54
CA HIS A 118 14.81 -20.15 0.70
C HIS A 118 15.09 -21.64 0.96
N PRO A 119 15.42 -22.05 2.19
CA PRO A 119 15.67 -23.47 2.53
C PRO A 119 14.53 -24.40 2.12
N TRP A 120 13.29 -23.95 2.23
CA TRP A 120 12.12 -24.74 1.82
C TRP A 120 12.14 -25.07 0.32
N PHE A 121 12.47 -24.09 -0.53
CA PHE A 121 12.55 -24.32 -1.98
C PHE A 121 13.73 -25.22 -2.34
N LYS A 122 14.90 -24.99 -1.74
CA LYS A 122 16.09 -25.85 -1.96
C LYS A 122 15.80 -27.31 -1.64
N GLU A 123 15.10 -27.57 -0.53
CA GLU A 123 14.68 -28.92 -0.16
C GLU A 123 13.63 -29.48 -1.12
N SER A 124 12.55 -28.71 -1.41
CA SER A 124 11.51 -29.13 -2.34
C SER A 124 12.04 -29.45 -3.74
N LYS A 125 12.97 -28.62 -4.24
CA LYS A 125 13.62 -28.78 -5.55
C LYS A 125 14.50 -30.04 -5.65
N ALA A 126 15.06 -30.50 -4.52
CA ALA A 126 16.05 -31.59 -4.51
C ALA A 126 15.44 -32.95 -4.86
N SER A 127 14.16 -33.21 -4.56
CA SER A 127 13.50 -34.51 -4.82
C SER A 127 11.97 -34.35 -4.89
N LYS A 128 11.33 -35.32 -5.58
CA LYS A 128 9.86 -35.46 -5.57
C LYS A 128 9.32 -36.14 -4.31
N ASP A 129 10.20 -36.72 -3.47
CA ASP A 129 9.83 -37.62 -2.39
C ASP A 129 10.28 -37.16 -0.98
N ASN A 130 10.76 -35.89 -0.84
CA ASN A 130 11.11 -35.34 0.48
C ASN A 130 9.91 -34.68 1.16
N ASP A 131 10.09 -34.31 2.45
CA ASP A 131 9.03 -33.76 3.29
C ASP A 131 8.45 -32.43 2.75
N LYS A 132 9.20 -31.69 1.91
CA LYS A 132 8.75 -30.44 1.29
C LYS A 132 8.44 -30.57 -0.20
N SER A 133 8.36 -31.80 -0.70
CA SER A 133 8.13 -32.05 -2.14
C SER A 133 6.90 -31.31 -2.69
N ASN A 134 5.86 -31.08 -1.87
CA ASN A 134 4.62 -30.43 -2.26
C ASN A 134 4.47 -28.98 -1.71
N TRP A 135 5.56 -28.43 -1.13
CA TRP A 135 5.47 -27.08 -0.53
C TRP A 135 5.39 -25.96 -1.57
N TYR A 136 5.80 -26.23 -2.80
CA TYR A 136 5.70 -25.32 -3.94
C TYR A 136 4.81 -25.93 -5.02
N VAL A 137 4.35 -25.10 -5.93
CA VAL A 137 3.47 -25.56 -7.02
C VAL A 137 4.32 -26.15 -8.14
N TRP A 138 4.33 -27.47 -8.23
CA TRP A 138 5.05 -28.24 -9.23
C TRP A 138 4.10 -28.93 -10.20
N ALA A 139 4.49 -29.01 -11.46
CA ALA A 139 3.76 -29.76 -12.48
C ALA A 139 4.68 -30.48 -13.47
N ASP A 140 4.27 -31.64 -13.93
CA ASP A 140 4.96 -32.33 -15.01
C ASP A 140 4.77 -31.59 -16.34
N ALA A 141 5.73 -31.70 -17.24
CA ALA A 141 5.59 -31.20 -18.60
C ALA A 141 4.48 -31.94 -19.36
N LYS A 142 3.84 -31.25 -20.31
CA LYS A 142 3.00 -31.91 -21.32
C LYS A 142 3.84 -32.89 -22.16
N PRO A 143 3.22 -33.82 -22.90
CA PRO A 143 3.95 -34.80 -23.73
C PRO A 143 4.89 -34.17 -24.77
N ASP A 144 4.62 -32.93 -25.19
CA ASP A 144 5.46 -32.17 -26.12
C ASP A 144 6.56 -31.34 -25.42
N GLY A 145 6.67 -31.44 -24.10
CA GLY A 145 7.66 -30.71 -23.30
C GLY A 145 7.25 -29.31 -22.87
N THR A 146 6.08 -28.83 -23.27
CA THR A 146 5.59 -27.49 -22.89
C THR A 146 5.06 -27.44 -21.46
N PRO A 147 4.90 -26.21 -20.87
CA PRO A 147 4.32 -26.01 -19.54
C PRO A 147 2.91 -26.60 -19.39
N PRO A 148 2.44 -26.85 -18.15
CA PRO A 148 1.14 -27.48 -17.91
C PRO A 148 -0.05 -26.67 -18.43
N ASN A 149 0.05 -25.35 -18.44
CA ASN A 149 -0.99 -24.44 -18.92
C ASN A 149 -0.40 -23.13 -19.46
N ASN A 150 -1.30 -22.19 -19.81
CA ASN A 150 -0.96 -20.92 -20.45
C ASN A 150 -0.77 -19.74 -19.51
N TRP A 151 -0.64 -19.94 -18.20
CA TRP A 151 -0.55 -18.84 -17.24
C TRP A 151 0.69 -17.96 -17.48
N LEU A 152 0.49 -16.65 -17.34
CA LEU A 152 1.52 -15.64 -17.53
C LEU A 152 1.96 -15.02 -16.21
N SER A 153 3.25 -14.68 -16.13
CA SER A 153 3.83 -13.94 -15.02
C SER A 153 3.53 -12.44 -15.16
N ILE A 154 3.31 -11.76 -14.03
CA ILE A 154 3.18 -10.30 -13.98
C ILE A 154 4.45 -9.61 -14.51
N PHE A 155 5.62 -10.18 -14.28
CA PHE A 155 6.88 -9.62 -14.75
C PHE A 155 7.25 -10.02 -16.18
N GLY A 156 6.30 -10.63 -16.89
CA GLY A 156 6.44 -11.00 -18.29
C GLY A 156 6.72 -12.48 -18.51
N GLY A 157 6.34 -12.98 -19.67
CA GLY A 157 6.55 -14.36 -20.08
C GLY A 157 5.64 -15.39 -19.39
N SER A 158 6.03 -16.67 -19.48
CA SER A 158 5.31 -17.78 -18.84
C SER A 158 5.44 -17.71 -17.33
N ALA A 159 4.38 -18.05 -16.60
CA ALA A 159 4.42 -18.25 -15.16
C ALA A 159 5.08 -19.60 -14.75
N TRP A 160 5.62 -20.36 -15.68
CA TRP A 160 6.20 -21.67 -15.44
C TRP A 160 7.67 -21.73 -15.85
N HIS A 161 8.53 -22.14 -14.92
CA HIS A 161 9.97 -22.33 -15.18
C HIS A 161 10.39 -23.79 -14.98
N TRP A 162 11.18 -24.32 -15.93
CA TRP A 162 11.64 -25.70 -15.90
C TRP A 162 12.77 -25.92 -14.89
N CYS A 163 12.57 -26.87 -14.00
CA CYS A 163 13.59 -27.33 -13.06
C CYS A 163 14.20 -28.65 -13.53
N GLY A 164 15.40 -28.62 -14.09
CA GLY A 164 16.09 -29.81 -14.58
C GLY A 164 16.46 -30.83 -13.48
N THR A 165 16.70 -30.38 -12.25
CA THR A 165 16.98 -31.27 -11.11
C THR A 165 15.77 -32.14 -10.77
N ARG A 166 14.58 -31.53 -10.76
CA ARG A 166 13.34 -32.21 -10.39
C ARG A 166 12.60 -32.79 -11.60
N MET A 167 12.96 -32.38 -12.82
CA MET A 167 12.26 -32.73 -14.06
C MET A 167 10.77 -32.36 -14.00
N GLN A 168 10.49 -31.16 -13.51
CA GLN A 168 9.15 -30.56 -13.44
C GLN A 168 9.24 -29.06 -13.66
N TYR A 169 8.12 -28.45 -14.04
CA TYR A 169 7.91 -27.00 -13.97
C TYR A 169 7.50 -26.59 -12.55
N TYR A 170 7.95 -25.42 -12.10
CA TYR A 170 7.38 -24.75 -10.93
C TYR A 170 6.71 -23.45 -11.34
N LEU A 171 5.65 -23.07 -10.61
CA LEU A 171 4.92 -21.82 -10.79
C LEU A 171 5.71 -20.67 -10.19
N HIS A 172 5.67 -19.52 -10.87
CA HIS A 172 6.11 -18.21 -10.38
C HIS A 172 5.22 -17.11 -10.96
N ASN A 173 4.44 -16.45 -10.14
CA ASN A 173 3.60 -15.34 -10.60
C ASN A 173 4.41 -14.05 -10.86
N PHE A 174 5.62 -13.96 -10.31
CA PHE A 174 6.55 -12.83 -10.43
C PHE A 174 7.85 -13.28 -11.10
N LEU A 175 9.02 -12.98 -10.52
CA LEU A 175 10.30 -13.42 -11.08
C LEU A 175 10.44 -14.95 -11.03
N THR A 176 11.26 -15.51 -11.93
CA THR A 176 11.64 -16.93 -11.87
C THR A 176 12.35 -17.29 -10.56
N SER A 177 12.96 -16.33 -9.89
CA SER A 177 13.57 -16.47 -8.57
C SER A 177 12.57 -16.41 -7.40
N GLN A 178 11.26 -16.26 -7.69
CA GLN A 178 10.18 -16.18 -6.71
C GLN A 178 9.18 -17.34 -6.90
N PRO A 179 9.56 -18.61 -6.58
CA PRO A 179 8.67 -19.76 -6.72
C PRO A 179 7.47 -19.66 -5.77
N ASP A 180 6.27 -19.91 -6.30
CA ASP A 180 5.01 -19.84 -5.56
C ASP A 180 4.84 -21.00 -4.58
N LEU A 181 4.44 -20.67 -3.36
CA LEU A 181 4.10 -21.64 -2.32
C LEU A 181 2.75 -22.33 -2.64
N ASN A 182 2.67 -23.60 -2.31
CA ASN A 182 1.47 -24.40 -2.50
C ASN A 182 0.52 -24.30 -1.30
N PHE A 183 -0.44 -23.37 -1.34
CA PHE A 183 -1.42 -23.21 -0.27
C PHE A 183 -2.45 -24.36 -0.16
N HIS A 184 -2.49 -25.28 -1.12
CA HIS A 184 -3.25 -26.54 -0.97
C HIS A 184 -2.57 -27.49 0.03
N GLU A 185 -1.29 -27.27 0.36
CA GLU A 185 -0.56 -28.04 1.37
C GLU A 185 -0.76 -27.43 2.77
N PRO A 186 -1.41 -28.15 3.72
CA PRO A 186 -1.67 -27.61 5.06
C PRO A 186 -0.40 -27.24 5.84
N ALA A 187 0.71 -27.95 5.60
CA ALA A 187 1.98 -27.68 6.27
C ALA A 187 2.55 -26.30 5.87
N VAL A 188 2.35 -25.86 4.62
CA VAL A 188 2.71 -24.52 4.15
C VAL A 188 1.90 -23.46 4.89
N GLN A 189 0.58 -23.64 4.95
CA GLN A 189 -0.30 -22.72 5.68
C GLN A 189 0.14 -22.59 7.15
N GLN A 190 0.41 -23.71 7.82
CA GLN A 190 0.84 -23.69 9.23
C GLN A 190 2.18 -22.99 9.42
N ALA A 191 3.16 -23.27 8.56
CA ALA A 191 4.48 -22.63 8.63
C ALA A 191 4.39 -21.09 8.49
N LEU A 192 3.52 -20.60 7.62
CA LEU A 192 3.26 -19.15 7.44
C LEU A 192 2.51 -18.54 8.64
N LEU A 193 1.55 -19.25 9.22
CA LEU A 193 0.90 -18.81 10.46
C LEU A 193 1.89 -18.74 11.64
N ASP A 194 2.85 -19.66 11.70
CA ASP A 194 3.92 -19.63 12.71
C ASP A 194 4.90 -18.46 12.49
N VAL A 195 5.11 -18.03 11.24
CA VAL A 195 5.85 -16.80 10.92
C VAL A 195 5.09 -15.56 11.44
N CYS A 196 3.78 -15.48 11.18
CA CYS A 196 2.96 -14.39 11.71
C CYS A 196 3.07 -14.31 13.23
N LYS A 197 2.92 -15.46 13.90
CA LYS A 197 3.01 -15.53 15.36
C LYS A 197 4.37 -15.06 15.88
N PHE A 198 5.47 -15.41 15.21
CA PHE A 198 6.82 -14.97 15.58
C PHE A 198 6.93 -13.43 15.63
N TRP A 199 6.40 -12.74 14.64
CA TRP A 199 6.45 -11.27 14.59
C TRP A 199 5.46 -10.62 15.55
N LEU A 200 4.28 -11.21 15.75
CA LEU A 200 3.30 -10.74 16.74
C LEU A 200 3.86 -10.87 18.17
N ASP A 201 4.51 -12.01 18.49
CA ASP A 201 5.18 -12.21 19.79
C ASP A 201 6.33 -11.19 20.00
N ARG A 202 6.87 -10.60 18.92
CA ARG A 202 7.92 -9.59 18.94
C ARG A 202 7.38 -8.15 19.04
N GLY A 203 6.07 -7.96 19.04
CA GLY A 203 5.43 -6.68 19.25
C GLY A 203 4.93 -5.96 18.00
N VAL A 204 4.87 -6.63 16.84
CA VAL A 204 4.26 -6.10 15.63
C VAL A 204 2.75 -5.92 15.85
N ASP A 205 2.20 -4.76 15.49
CA ASP A 205 0.78 -4.44 15.63
C ASP A 205 -0.05 -4.84 14.41
N GLY A 206 0.59 -5.24 13.32
CA GLY A 206 -0.14 -5.62 12.11
C GLY A 206 0.72 -5.98 10.93
N PHE A 207 0.06 -6.38 9.86
CA PHE A 207 0.70 -6.79 8.62
C PHE A 207 0.10 -6.08 7.40
N ARG A 208 0.96 -5.70 6.46
CA ARG A 208 0.53 -5.57 5.06
C ARG A 208 0.79 -6.91 4.39
N LEU A 209 -0.23 -7.48 3.82
CA LEU A 209 -0.16 -8.77 3.16
C LEU A 209 -0.03 -8.57 1.67
N ASP A 210 1.12 -8.97 1.16
CA ASP A 210 1.45 -8.88 -0.25
C ASP A 210 0.55 -9.80 -1.07
N THR A 211 -0.02 -9.27 -2.15
CA THR A 211 -0.77 -10.01 -3.18
C THR A 211 -1.68 -11.12 -2.64
N ILE A 212 -2.54 -10.80 -1.67
CA ILE A 212 -3.33 -11.80 -0.92
C ILE A 212 -4.27 -12.64 -1.78
N ASN A 213 -4.63 -12.17 -2.96
CA ASN A 213 -5.49 -12.88 -3.89
C ASN A 213 -4.73 -13.88 -4.79
N PHE A 214 -3.39 -13.97 -4.65
CA PHE A 214 -2.55 -14.94 -5.37
C PHE A 214 -2.22 -16.20 -4.56
N TYR A 215 -2.58 -16.29 -3.27
CA TYR A 215 -2.18 -17.40 -2.42
C TYR A 215 -2.65 -18.76 -2.92
N MET A 216 -3.87 -18.84 -3.47
CA MET A 216 -4.42 -20.10 -3.97
C MET A 216 -4.75 -20.01 -5.47
N HIS A 217 -4.40 -21.06 -6.16
CA HIS A 217 -4.65 -21.30 -7.58
C HIS A 217 -5.59 -22.48 -7.79
N ASP A 218 -6.09 -22.66 -9.02
CA ASP A 218 -6.85 -23.83 -9.42
C ASP A 218 -5.97 -25.09 -9.40
N ALA A 219 -6.33 -26.07 -8.57
CA ALA A 219 -5.58 -27.32 -8.43
C ALA A 219 -5.58 -28.21 -9.71
N GLU A 220 -6.54 -28.00 -10.60
CA GLU A 220 -6.61 -28.70 -11.90
C GLU A 220 -5.72 -28.06 -12.97
N LEU A 221 -5.11 -26.90 -12.68
CA LEU A 221 -4.20 -26.17 -13.55
C LEU A 221 -4.81 -25.85 -14.93
N ARG A 222 -6.10 -25.49 -14.98
CA ARG A 222 -6.81 -25.16 -16.23
C ARG A 222 -6.24 -23.90 -16.87
N ASP A 223 -6.30 -23.85 -18.20
CA ASP A 223 -5.87 -22.67 -18.97
C ASP A 223 -6.74 -21.45 -18.63
N ASN A 224 -6.11 -20.29 -18.44
CA ASN A 224 -6.83 -19.01 -18.33
C ASN A 224 -7.47 -18.63 -19.66
N PRO A 225 -8.72 -18.13 -19.66
CA PRO A 225 -9.37 -17.62 -20.86
C PRO A 225 -8.68 -16.35 -21.39
N VAL A 226 -8.93 -16.05 -22.66
CA VAL A 226 -8.54 -14.76 -23.26
C VAL A 226 -9.48 -13.68 -22.75
N LEU A 227 -8.91 -12.57 -22.23
CA LEU A 227 -9.68 -11.39 -21.86
C LEU A 227 -10.12 -10.64 -23.13
N PRO A 228 -11.43 -10.33 -23.30
CA PRO A 228 -11.92 -9.49 -24.40
C PRO A 228 -11.14 -8.17 -24.50
N VAL A 229 -10.88 -7.73 -25.73
CA VAL A 229 -10.01 -6.54 -25.98
C VAL A 229 -10.55 -5.29 -25.30
N GLU A 230 -11.86 -5.12 -25.26
CA GLU A 230 -12.55 -3.99 -24.64
C GLU A 230 -12.45 -3.94 -23.11
N LEU A 231 -12.06 -5.05 -22.47
CA LEU A 231 -11.87 -5.13 -21.02
C LEU A 231 -10.40 -5.00 -20.60
N ARG A 232 -9.47 -5.01 -21.57
CA ARG A 232 -8.05 -4.90 -21.27
C ARG A 232 -7.70 -3.51 -20.77
N ASN A 233 -6.94 -3.46 -19.70
CA ASN A 233 -6.45 -2.20 -19.13
C ASN A 233 -5.05 -2.39 -18.54
N SER A 234 -4.42 -1.31 -18.12
CA SER A 234 -3.06 -1.30 -17.54
C SER A 234 -3.04 -1.02 -16.03
N THR A 235 -4.08 -1.41 -15.32
CA THR A 235 -4.20 -1.18 -13.87
C THR A 235 -3.15 -1.96 -13.07
N ILE A 236 -2.87 -3.22 -13.45
CA ILE A 236 -1.97 -4.12 -12.71
C ILE A 236 -0.62 -4.29 -13.40
N ALA A 237 -0.57 -4.25 -14.72
CA ALA A 237 0.65 -4.40 -15.49
C ALA A 237 0.69 -3.36 -16.62
N PRO A 238 1.89 -2.94 -17.10
CA PRO A 238 1.99 -1.97 -18.18
C PRO A 238 1.28 -2.45 -19.45
N ALA A 239 0.81 -1.51 -20.27
CA ALA A 239 -0.01 -1.81 -21.45
C ALA A 239 0.67 -2.77 -22.45
N VAL A 240 2.00 -2.77 -22.51
CA VAL A 240 2.81 -3.65 -23.36
C VAL A 240 2.92 -5.07 -22.85
N ASN A 241 2.46 -5.35 -21.63
CA ASN A 241 2.57 -6.67 -21.01
C ASN A 241 1.40 -7.57 -21.41
N PRO A 242 1.65 -8.75 -22.05
CA PRO A 242 0.60 -9.71 -22.39
C PRO A 242 -0.19 -10.25 -21.20
N TYR A 243 0.30 -10.09 -19.96
CA TYR A 243 -0.44 -10.41 -18.74
C TYR A 243 -1.86 -9.81 -18.78
N ASN A 244 -2.01 -8.58 -19.26
CA ASN A 244 -3.30 -7.89 -19.37
C ASN A 244 -4.27 -8.50 -20.41
N TRP A 245 -3.84 -9.52 -21.16
CA TRP A 245 -4.66 -10.15 -22.22
C TRP A 245 -5.38 -11.41 -21.75
N GLN A 246 -5.05 -11.89 -20.54
CA GLN A 246 -5.70 -13.06 -19.94
C GLN A 246 -6.72 -12.65 -18.87
N GLU A 247 -7.82 -13.35 -18.82
CA GLU A 247 -8.69 -13.38 -17.65
C GLU A 247 -8.09 -14.37 -16.65
N HIS A 248 -7.50 -13.85 -15.56
CA HIS A 248 -6.78 -14.65 -14.56
C HIS A 248 -7.75 -15.42 -13.64
N LEU A 249 -8.61 -16.22 -14.24
CA LEU A 249 -9.70 -16.94 -13.56
C LEU A 249 -9.19 -18.10 -12.70
N TYR A 250 -8.09 -18.73 -13.13
CA TYR A 250 -7.57 -19.95 -12.51
C TYR A 250 -6.23 -19.78 -11.81
N SER A 251 -5.47 -18.75 -12.16
CA SER A 251 -4.14 -18.50 -11.58
C SER A 251 -4.17 -17.77 -10.25
N LYS A 252 -5.28 -17.12 -9.89
CA LYS A 252 -5.49 -16.38 -8.64
C LYS A 252 -6.97 -16.34 -8.26
N ASN A 253 -7.31 -15.61 -7.17
CA ASN A 253 -8.70 -15.40 -6.71
C ASN A 253 -9.46 -16.69 -6.36
N HIS A 254 -8.76 -17.77 -6.01
CA HIS A 254 -9.40 -19.04 -5.69
C HIS A 254 -10.27 -18.91 -4.41
N PRO A 255 -11.53 -19.38 -4.39
CA PRO A 255 -12.46 -19.17 -3.27
C PRO A 255 -12.00 -19.82 -1.96
N ASP A 256 -11.20 -20.87 -2.03
CA ASP A 256 -10.64 -21.51 -0.83
C ASP A 256 -9.61 -20.63 -0.09
N ASN A 257 -9.14 -19.55 -0.70
CA ASN A 257 -8.31 -18.56 -0.03
C ASN A 257 -9.00 -17.98 1.21
N LEU A 258 -10.31 -17.78 1.19
CA LEU A 258 -11.08 -17.32 2.34
C LEU A 258 -10.91 -18.21 3.58
N LYS A 259 -10.68 -19.51 3.39
CA LYS A 259 -10.42 -20.45 4.51
C LYS A 259 -9.07 -20.17 5.19
N PHE A 260 -8.05 -19.81 4.40
CA PHE A 260 -6.75 -19.43 4.95
C PHE A 260 -6.80 -18.06 5.62
N LEU A 261 -7.43 -17.07 5.01
CA LEU A 261 -7.59 -15.73 5.60
C LEU A 261 -8.31 -15.79 6.97
N ARG A 262 -9.29 -16.67 7.14
CA ARG A 262 -9.93 -16.90 8.45
C ARG A 262 -8.97 -17.47 9.49
N LYS A 263 -8.08 -18.40 9.10
CA LYS A 263 -7.04 -18.92 10.01
C LYS A 263 -6.05 -17.83 10.41
N LEU A 264 -5.62 -17.02 9.44
CA LEU A 264 -4.73 -15.89 9.68
C LEU A 264 -5.37 -14.89 10.65
N ARG A 265 -6.63 -14.51 10.44
CA ARG A 265 -7.39 -13.65 11.35
C ARG A 265 -7.40 -14.19 12.78
N ALA A 266 -7.62 -15.48 12.94
CA ALA A 266 -7.66 -16.12 14.25
C ALA A 266 -6.30 -16.06 14.99
N VAL A 267 -5.16 -16.09 14.26
CA VAL A 267 -3.82 -15.91 14.84
C VAL A 267 -3.60 -14.49 15.30
N MET A 268 -4.11 -13.50 14.58
CA MET A 268 -3.90 -12.06 14.85
C MET A 268 -4.80 -11.53 15.98
N GLN A 269 -6.00 -12.09 16.11
CA GLN A 269 -7.03 -11.59 17.04
C GLN A 269 -6.56 -11.47 18.51
N PRO A 270 -5.81 -12.43 19.11
CA PRO A 270 -5.35 -12.31 20.49
C PRO A 270 -4.38 -11.14 20.73
N TYR A 271 -3.78 -10.60 19.68
CA TYR A 271 -2.81 -9.51 19.74
C TYR A 271 -3.45 -8.13 19.45
N ASN A 272 -4.73 -8.06 19.13
CA ASN A 272 -5.39 -6.88 18.58
C ASN A 272 -4.67 -6.33 17.34
N ALA A 273 -4.01 -7.22 16.59
CA ALA A 273 -3.25 -6.86 15.40
C ALA A 273 -4.19 -6.72 14.19
N ALA A 274 -3.88 -5.75 13.31
CA ALA A 274 -4.64 -5.52 12.10
C ALA A 274 -3.88 -5.98 10.85
N ALA A 275 -4.62 -6.23 9.77
CA ALA A 275 -4.00 -6.48 8.47
C ALA A 275 -4.65 -5.65 7.37
N VAL A 276 -3.82 -5.14 6.47
CA VAL A 276 -4.20 -4.59 5.18
C VAL A 276 -3.75 -5.54 4.08
N GLY A 277 -4.69 -5.97 3.25
CA GLY A 277 -4.40 -6.86 2.13
C GLY A 277 -4.29 -6.10 0.82
N GLU A 278 -3.30 -6.44 0.02
CA GLU A 278 -3.20 -5.96 -1.36
C GLU A 278 -4.00 -6.86 -2.30
N VAL A 279 -4.92 -6.28 -3.06
CA VAL A 279 -5.74 -6.99 -4.05
C VAL A 279 -5.29 -6.59 -5.45
N GLY A 280 -4.47 -7.43 -6.08
CA GLY A 280 -3.98 -7.24 -7.44
C GLY A 280 -4.93 -7.85 -8.48
N ASP A 281 -6.03 -7.15 -8.80
CA ASP A 281 -6.96 -7.58 -9.84
C ASP A 281 -7.52 -6.40 -10.63
N ALA A 282 -7.35 -6.44 -11.96
CA ALA A 282 -7.72 -5.36 -12.85
C ALA A 282 -9.22 -5.32 -13.20
N GLN A 283 -9.95 -6.38 -12.92
CA GLN A 283 -11.36 -6.52 -13.31
C GLN A 283 -12.30 -6.53 -12.10
N ARG A 284 -11.88 -7.15 -11.01
CA ARG A 284 -12.70 -7.45 -9.84
C ARG A 284 -12.08 -6.95 -8.52
N GLY A 285 -11.16 -5.97 -8.58
CA GLY A 285 -10.44 -5.49 -7.40
C GLY A 285 -11.35 -5.14 -6.23
N LEU A 286 -12.39 -4.33 -6.48
CA LEU A 286 -13.34 -3.90 -5.44
C LEU A 286 -14.26 -5.02 -4.96
N GLU A 287 -14.71 -5.92 -5.85
CA GLU A 287 -15.50 -7.10 -5.45
C GLU A 287 -14.71 -8.02 -4.52
N ILE A 288 -13.44 -8.28 -4.84
CA ILE A 288 -12.56 -9.10 -4.01
C ILE A 288 -12.26 -8.40 -2.68
N LEU A 289 -12.03 -7.09 -2.69
CA LEU A 289 -11.93 -6.30 -1.47
C LEU A 289 -13.17 -6.50 -0.60
N GLY A 290 -14.36 -6.42 -1.19
CA GLY A 290 -15.62 -6.70 -0.51
C GLY A 290 -15.68 -8.12 0.06
N GLU A 291 -15.38 -9.14 -0.75
CA GLU A 291 -15.35 -10.55 -0.33
C GLU A 291 -14.41 -10.78 0.86
N TYR A 292 -13.29 -10.07 0.92
CA TYR A 292 -12.26 -10.26 1.95
C TYR A 292 -12.50 -9.47 3.24
N THR A 293 -13.25 -8.37 3.19
CA THR A 293 -13.42 -7.48 4.36
C THR A 293 -14.82 -7.52 4.97
N THR A 294 -15.86 -7.96 4.23
CA THR A 294 -17.22 -8.04 4.72
C THR A 294 -17.33 -9.01 5.90
N GLY A 295 -18.14 -8.66 6.91
CA GLY A 295 -18.41 -9.47 8.10
C GLY A 295 -17.30 -9.45 9.13
N ASN A 296 -16.18 -8.75 8.91
CA ASN A 296 -15.06 -8.59 9.86
C ASN A 296 -14.48 -9.91 10.40
N GLU A 297 -14.56 -11.00 9.62
CA GLU A 297 -14.06 -12.33 10.01
C GLU A 297 -12.78 -12.75 9.27
N LEU A 298 -12.44 -12.05 8.19
CA LEU A 298 -11.32 -12.37 7.32
C LEU A 298 -10.24 -11.29 7.46
N MET A 299 -10.24 -10.31 6.56
CA MET A 299 -9.31 -9.19 6.60
C MET A 299 -9.92 -8.01 7.38
N HIS A 300 -9.07 -7.17 7.96
CA HIS A 300 -9.51 -5.91 8.56
C HIS A 300 -9.80 -4.87 7.49
N MET A 301 -8.89 -4.75 6.53
CA MET A 301 -8.97 -3.84 5.41
C MET A 301 -8.19 -4.39 4.22
N CYS A 302 -8.55 -3.94 3.03
CA CYS A 302 -7.81 -4.19 1.80
C CYS A 302 -7.67 -2.90 1.00
N TYR A 303 -6.69 -2.83 0.14
CA TYR A 303 -6.64 -1.85 -0.94
C TYR A 303 -6.63 -2.55 -2.30
N ALA A 304 -7.20 -1.86 -3.27
CA ALA A 304 -7.18 -2.20 -4.68
C ALA A 304 -6.65 -1.00 -5.46
N PHE A 305 -6.47 -1.13 -6.76
CA PHE A 305 -5.65 -0.20 -7.53
C PHE A 305 -6.43 0.98 -8.14
N GLU A 306 -7.71 1.15 -7.86
CA GLU A 306 -8.57 2.17 -8.48
C GLU A 306 -8.06 3.61 -8.27
N LEU A 307 -7.49 3.92 -7.11
CA LEU A 307 -6.88 5.23 -6.83
C LEU A 307 -5.34 5.22 -6.86
N LEU A 308 -4.73 4.05 -7.11
CA LEU A 308 -3.28 3.87 -7.25
C LEU A 308 -2.81 3.87 -8.70
N SER A 309 -3.70 3.72 -9.65
CA SER A 309 -3.38 3.66 -11.08
C SER A 309 -4.31 4.57 -11.87
N GLY A 310 -4.03 4.73 -13.17
CA GLY A 310 -4.86 5.50 -14.07
C GLY A 310 -4.66 7.01 -14.01
N ASP A 311 -5.47 7.71 -14.80
CA ASP A 311 -5.45 9.16 -14.93
C ASP A 311 -6.01 9.86 -13.68
N ARG A 312 -5.83 11.19 -13.60
CA ARG A 312 -6.40 12.01 -12.53
C ARG A 312 -7.90 11.76 -12.42
N PRO A 313 -8.40 11.30 -11.25
CA PRO A 313 -9.80 10.95 -11.10
C PRO A 313 -10.69 12.19 -11.15
N THR A 314 -11.84 12.06 -11.81
CA THR A 314 -12.94 13.04 -11.76
C THR A 314 -13.80 12.81 -10.52
N ALA A 315 -14.61 13.80 -10.14
CA ALA A 315 -15.61 13.64 -9.08
C ALA A 315 -16.55 12.45 -9.35
N GLN A 316 -16.94 12.23 -10.62
CA GLN A 316 -17.78 11.10 -11.00
C GLN A 316 -17.08 9.77 -10.81
N TYR A 317 -15.81 9.65 -11.22
CA TYR A 317 -15.05 8.43 -11.05
C TYR A 317 -14.90 8.05 -9.56
N ILE A 318 -14.56 9.04 -8.70
CA ILE A 318 -14.43 8.79 -7.25
C ILE A 318 -15.77 8.34 -6.67
N LYS A 319 -16.88 9.02 -7.06
CA LYS A 319 -18.22 8.60 -6.65
C LYS A 319 -18.49 7.15 -7.05
N ASP A 320 -18.21 6.78 -8.31
CA ASP A 320 -18.49 5.43 -8.82
C ASP A 320 -17.69 4.36 -8.06
N VAL A 321 -16.41 4.64 -7.74
CA VAL A 321 -15.57 3.76 -6.91
C VAL A 321 -16.16 3.61 -5.51
N MET A 322 -16.55 4.71 -4.87
CA MET A 322 -17.09 4.70 -3.50
C MET A 322 -18.46 4.02 -3.42
N ASP A 323 -19.34 4.28 -4.39
CA ASP A 323 -20.63 3.62 -4.49
C ASP A 323 -20.45 2.10 -4.70
N LYS A 324 -19.49 1.70 -5.55
CA LYS A 324 -19.17 0.29 -5.77
C LYS A 324 -18.69 -0.39 -4.48
N VAL A 325 -17.82 0.26 -3.70
CA VAL A 325 -17.39 -0.29 -2.40
C VAL A 325 -18.56 -0.42 -1.44
N GLU A 326 -19.45 0.57 -1.37
CA GLU A 326 -20.64 0.49 -0.50
C GLU A 326 -21.57 -0.65 -0.93
N ASP A 327 -21.74 -0.89 -2.23
CA ASP A 327 -22.57 -1.97 -2.78
C ASP A 327 -22.00 -3.37 -2.50
N VAL A 328 -20.66 -3.54 -2.59
CA VAL A 328 -20.03 -4.88 -2.44
C VAL A 328 -19.53 -5.15 -1.01
N ALA A 329 -19.35 -4.11 -0.20
CA ALA A 329 -18.75 -4.19 1.13
C ALA A 329 -19.32 -3.13 2.07
N SER A 330 -20.64 -3.08 2.28
CA SER A 330 -21.29 -2.04 3.11
C SER A 330 -20.74 -1.98 4.55
N ASP A 331 -20.34 -3.12 5.13
CA ASP A 331 -19.67 -3.26 6.43
C ASP A 331 -18.18 -3.60 6.31
N GLY A 332 -17.66 -3.75 5.11
CA GLY A 332 -16.24 -3.93 4.82
C GLY A 332 -15.44 -2.62 4.94
N TRP A 333 -14.12 -2.72 4.78
CA TRP A 333 -13.26 -1.56 5.00
C TRP A 333 -12.13 -1.47 3.97
N ALA A 334 -12.12 -0.38 3.21
CA ALA A 334 -11.04 -0.06 2.29
C ALA A 334 -9.90 0.68 3.02
N CYS A 335 -8.67 0.53 2.51
CA CYS A 335 -7.53 1.38 2.83
C CYS A 335 -7.14 2.15 1.57
N TRP A 336 -7.35 3.44 1.54
CA TRP A 336 -7.09 4.26 0.35
C TRP A 336 -5.65 4.73 0.30
N ALA A 337 -5.06 4.69 -0.88
CA ALA A 337 -3.74 5.22 -1.16
C ALA A 337 -3.72 5.87 -2.54
N PHE A 338 -2.98 6.97 -2.69
CA PHE A 338 -2.74 7.62 -3.97
C PHE A 338 -1.36 7.26 -4.54
N SER A 339 -0.43 6.87 -3.69
CA SER A 339 0.90 6.42 -4.06
C SER A 339 1.36 5.27 -3.17
N ASN A 340 2.26 4.45 -3.69
CA ASN A 340 3.04 3.47 -2.96
C ASN A 340 4.39 3.26 -3.68
N HIS A 341 5.13 2.25 -3.31
CA HIS A 341 6.43 1.92 -3.89
C HIS A 341 6.37 1.17 -5.24
N ASP A 342 5.17 0.93 -5.79
CA ASP A 342 4.94 0.17 -7.03
C ASP A 342 4.33 1.00 -8.16
N VAL A 343 3.89 2.23 -7.87
CA VAL A 343 3.23 3.09 -8.85
C VAL A 343 3.89 4.46 -8.94
N VAL A 344 3.79 5.07 -10.11
CA VAL A 344 4.22 6.46 -10.33
C VAL A 344 3.56 7.36 -9.29
N ARG A 345 4.34 8.22 -8.64
CA ARG A 345 3.84 9.14 -7.60
C ARG A 345 2.68 9.99 -8.11
N HIS A 346 1.60 10.08 -7.33
CA HIS A 346 0.36 10.72 -7.78
C HIS A 346 0.52 12.21 -8.15
N PRO A 347 1.44 13.03 -7.58
CA PRO A 347 1.63 14.40 -8.05
C PRO A 347 2.06 14.44 -9.51
N THR A 348 2.90 13.48 -9.95
CA THR A 348 3.30 13.34 -11.37
C THR A 348 2.19 12.70 -12.19
N ARG A 349 1.66 11.55 -11.75
CA ARG A 349 0.65 10.78 -12.48
C ARG A 349 -0.60 11.59 -12.79
N TRP A 350 -1.02 12.46 -11.88
CA TRP A 350 -2.21 13.31 -12.01
C TRP A 350 -1.89 14.76 -12.35
N ASN A 351 -0.62 15.11 -12.53
CA ASN A 351 -0.15 16.48 -12.77
C ASN A 351 -0.69 17.48 -11.74
N LEU A 352 -0.46 17.19 -10.45
CA LEU A 352 -0.93 17.99 -9.33
C LEU A 352 0.17 18.89 -8.76
N SER A 353 -0.22 20.10 -8.41
CA SER A 353 0.62 21.05 -7.67
C SER A 353 -0.27 22.04 -6.91
N GLY A 354 0.29 22.76 -5.94
CA GLY A 354 -0.40 23.85 -5.22
C GLY A 354 -1.76 23.41 -4.64
N ASP A 355 -2.80 24.19 -4.95
CA ASP A 355 -4.15 23.98 -4.40
C ASP A 355 -4.76 22.63 -4.81
N ALA A 356 -4.47 22.14 -6.02
CA ALA A 356 -4.96 20.84 -6.46
C ALA A 356 -4.39 19.70 -5.60
N LEU A 357 -3.08 19.70 -5.33
CA LEU A 357 -2.47 18.70 -4.46
C LEU A 357 -3.02 18.77 -3.04
N SER A 358 -3.17 19.98 -2.49
CA SER A 358 -3.74 20.22 -1.17
C SER A 358 -5.20 19.74 -1.08
N MET A 359 -6.01 20.00 -2.10
CA MET A 359 -7.40 19.57 -2.15
C MET A 359 -7.53 18.04 -2.18
N PHE A 360 -6.73 17.35 -3.02
CA PHE A 360 -6.73 15.89 -3.07
C PHE A 360 -6.30 15.27 -1.73
N THR A 361 -5.29 15.85 -1.06
CA THR A 361 -4.87 15.44 0.30
C THR A 361 -6.03 15.57 1.29
N THR A 362 -6.71 16.72 1.31
CA THR A 362 -7.85 16.94 2.21
C THR A 362 -8.99 15.96 1.92
N MET A 363 -9.30 15.76 0.63
CA MET A 363 -10.34 14.82 0.20
C MET A 363 -10.04 13.39 0.68
N MET A 364 -8.82 12.90 0.50
CA MET A 364 -8.41 11.56 0.96
C MET A 364 -8.63 11.39 2.46
N MET A 365 -8.32 12.41 3.27
CA MET A 365 -8.54 12.37 4.72
C MET A 365 -10.03 12.39 5.10
N CYS A 366 -10.94 12.77 4.20
CA CYS A 366 -12.38 12.77 4.45
C CYS A 366 -13.11 11.53 3.94
N LEU A 367 -12.50 10.70 3.07
CA LEU A 367 -13.12 9.47 2.57
C LEU A 367 -13.39 8.45 3.69
N LYS A 368 -14.45 7.63 3.53
CA LYS A 368 -14.70 6.46 4.40
C LYS A 368 -13.65 5.38 4.11
N GLY A 369 -13.00 4.88 5.14
CA GLY A 369 -11.92 3.91 5.04
C GLY A 369 -10.70 4.32 5.86
N SER A 370 -9.65 3.56 5.84
CA SER A 370 -8.32 3.94 6.35
C SER A 370 -7.50 4.55 5.20
N VAL A 371 -6.38 5.16 5.53
CA VAL A 371 -5.55 5.87 4.55
C VAL A 371 -4.11 5.39 4.68
N CYS A 372 -3.44 5.15 3.56
CA CYS A 372 -2.01 4.92 3.49
C CYS A 372 -1.34 6.07 2.74
N ILE A 373 -0.30 6.65 3.34
CA ILE A 373 0.53 7.71 2.76
C ILE A 373 1.91 7.12 2.51
N TYR A 374 2.43 7.28 1.30
CA TYR A 374 3.78 6.83 0.97
C TYR A 374 4.83 7.88 1.33
N GLN A 375 6.00 7.46 1.84
CA GLN A 375 7.12 8.36 2.16
C GLN A 375 7.41 9.35 1.02
N GLY A 376 7.57 10.63 1.39
CA GLY A 376 7.79 11.74 0.44
C GLY A 376 6.51 12.29 -0.20
N GLU A 377 5.37 11.65 0.00
CA GLU A 377 4.07 12.17 -0.43
C GLU A 377 3.73 13.46 0.33
N GLU A 378 4.04 13.49 1.63
CA GLU A 378 3.88 14.66 2.50
C GLU A 378 4.79 15.84 2.12
N LEU A 379 5.78 15.62 1.29
CA LEU A 379 6.65 16.66 0.72
C LEU A 379 6.20 17.08 -0.69
N GLY A 380 5.24 16.37 -1.28
CA GLY A 380 4.83 16.57 -2.66
C GLY A 380 5.88 16.08 -3.68
N LEU A 381 6.71 15.10 -3.31
CA LEU A 381 7.72 14.56 -4.21
C LEU A 381 7.07 13.99 -5.47
N GLN A 382 7.63 14.35 -6.61
CA GLN A 382 7.23 13.85 -7.91
C GLN A 382 7.98 12.56 -8.27
N GLU A 383 7.57 11.91 -9.35
CA GLU A 383 8.33 10.80 -9.93
C GLU A 383 9.68 11.29 -10.40
N ALA A 384 10.75 10.60 -10.02
CA ALA A 384 12.09 10.91 -10.52
C ALA A 384 12.32 10.24 -11.87
N ASP A 385 13.01 10.92 -12.78
CA ASP A 385 13.45 10.32 -14.03
C ASP A 385 14.82 9.66 -13.83
N VAL A 386 14.81 8.34 -13.63
CA VAL A 386 16.02 7.55 -13.44
C VAL A 386 16.56 7.12 -14.80
N ALA A 387 17.85 7.36 -15.06
CA ALA A 387 18.50 6.95 -16.31
C ALA A 387 18.58 5.43 -16.40
N PHE A 388 18.58 4.89 -17.62
CA PHE A 388 18.63 3.43 -17.83
C PHE A 388 19.82 2.77 -17.13
N GLU A 389 20.97 3.44 -17.13
CA GLU A 389 22.21 2.96 -16.53
C GLU A 389 22.13 2.84 -14.99
N ASP A 390 21.22 3.57 -14.37
CA ASP A 390 21.00 3.60 -12.91
C ASP A 390 19.81 2.75 -12.48
N LEU A 391 19.02 2.20 -13.43
CA LEU A 391 17.89 1.34 -13.12
C LEU A 391 18.32 0.10 -12.36
N GLN A 392 17.56 -0.22 -11.32
CA GLN A 392 17.71 -1.41 -10.50
C GLN A 392 16.52 -2.35 -10.64
N ASP A 393 15.32 -1.82 -10.95
CA ASP A 393 14.09 -2.60 -11.04
C ASP A 393 14.11 -3.56 -12.24
N PRO A 394 14.12 -4.90 -12.01
CA PRO A 394 14.12 -5.87 -13.08
C PRO A 394 12.90 -5.73 -14.00
N TYR A 395 11.77 -5.27 -13.47
CA TYR A 395 10.55 -5.06 -14.24
C TYR A 395 10.72 -3.88 -15.24
N GLY A 396 11.35 -2.79 -14.79
CA GLY A 396 11.66 -1.66 -15.67
C GLY A 396 12.71 -1.99 -16.72
N ILE A 397 13.72 -2.78 -16.35
CA ILE A 397 14.76 -3.23 -17.28
C ILE A 397 14.19 -4.11 -18.39
N GLU A 398 13.26 -5.05 -18.03
CA GLU A 398 12.63 -5.97 -18.99
C GLU A 398 11.75 -5.24 -20.01
N PHE A 399 11.00 -4.21 -19.58
CA PHE A 399 10.04 -3.51 -20.43
C PHE A 399 10.52 -2.14 -20.95
N TRP A 400 11.80 -1.82 -20.77
CA TRP A 400 12.38 -0.57 -21.29
C TRP A 400 12.24 -0.48 -22.82
N PRO A 401 11.95 0.70 -23.42
CA PRO A 401 11.69 2.01 -22.77
C PRO A 401 10.20 2.29 -22.50
N ASP A 402 9.31 1.36 -22.87
CA ASP A 402 7.86 1.58 -22.82
C ASP A 402 7.31 1.64 -21.37
N PHE A 403 8.01 0.97 -20.45
CA PHE A 403 7.79 1.06 -19.01
C PHE A 403 9.14 1.17 -18.30
N LYS A 404 9.33 2.25 -17.54
CA LYS A 404 10.60 2.54 -16.86
C LYS A 404 10.77 1.84 -15.50
N GLY A 405 9.78 1.03 -15.10
CA GLY A 405 9.79 0.36 -13.80
C GLY A 405 9.33 1.26 -12.65
N ARG A 406 9.75 0.88 -11.46
CA ARG A 406 9.30 1.47 -10.19
C ARG A 406 10.38 2.33 -9.51
N ASP A 407 11.59 2.41 -10.08
CA ASP A 407 12.71 3.10 -9.45
C ASP A 407 12.47 4.60 -9.25
N GLY A 408 11.69 5.24 -10.13
CA GLY A 408 11.39 6.67 -10.02
C GLY A 408 10.64 7.05 -8.74
N CYS A 409 9.73 6.20 -8.24
CA CYS A 409 9.05 6.43 -6.97
C CYS A 409 9.87 5.95 -5.76
N ARG A 410 10.95 5.19 -5.98
CA ARG A 410 11.80 4.56 -4.94
C ARG A 410 13.09 5.32 -4.65
N THR A 411 13.34 6.45 -5.30
CA THR A 411 14.52 7.28 -5.04
C THR A 411 14.59 7.72 -3.59
N PRO A 412 15.82 7.96 -3.04
CA PRO A 412 16.00 8.29 -1.63
C PRO A 412 15.21 9.51 -1.16
N MET A 413 14.74 9.43 0.09
CA MET A 413 14.11 10.52 0.82
C MET A 413 15.10 11.68 1.01
N VAL A 414 14.63 12.92 0.96
CA VAL A 414 15.46 14.13 1.11
C VAL A 414 15.15 14.83 2.42
N TRP A 415 16.17 14.95 3.27
CA TRP A 415 16.06 15.52 4.63
C TRP A 415 16.56 16.92 4.72
N GLU A 416 17.73 17.21 4.13
CA GLU A 416 18.39 18.51 4.19
C GLU A 416 19.11 18.81 2.87
N LYS A 417 18.66 19.82 2.16
CA LYS A 417 19.15 20.19 0.82
C LYS A 417 20.67 20.38 0.74
N SER A 418 21.25 20.96 1.79
CA SER A 418 22.67 21.34 1.82
C SER A 418 23.60 20.16 2.10
N ASN A 419 23.07 19.04 2.57
CA ASN A 419 23.87 17.87 2.91
C ASN A 419 24.07 16.96 1.71
N GLN A 420 25.12 16.13 1.78
CA GLN A 420 25.39 15.10 0.76
C GLN A 420 24.15 14.22 0.61
N ASN A 421 23.83 13.85 -0.62
CA ASN A 421 22.65 13.05 -0.98
C ASN A 421 21.34 13.56 -0.33
N GLY A 422 21.18 14.89 -0.19
CA GLY A 422 20.00 15.47 0.44
C GLY A 422 19.85 15.09 1.94
N GLY A 423 20.91 14.67 2.62
CA GLY A 423 20.90 14.20 4.00
C GLY A 423 20.36 12.78 4.18
N PHE A 424 20.15 12.06 3.10
CA PHE A 424 19.79 10.64 3.14
C PHE A 424 20.97 9.77 3.59
N SER A 425 22.16 10.01 3.03
CA SER A 425 23.37 9.22 3.25
C SER A 425 24.61 10.09 3.13
N ASP A 426 25.64 9.75 3.92
CA ASP A 426 26.99 10.32 3.81
C ASP A 426 27.89 9.50 2.84
N SER A 427 27.36 8.49 2.18
CA SER A 427 28.07 7.67 1.17
C SER A 427 28.33 8.47 -0.12
N ASP A 428 29.42 8.14 -0.82
CA ASP A 428 29.67 8.70 -2.15
C ASP A 428 28.67 8.24 -3.21
N LYS A 429 28.02 7.10 -3.01
CA LYS A 429 27.03 6.53 -3.91
C LYS A 429 25.84 5.96 -3.11
N THR A 430 24.64 6.28 -3.58
CA THR A 430 23.38 5.71 -3.07
C THR A 430 22.90 4.60 -4.00
N TRP A 431 22.05 3.70 -3.50
CA TRP A 431 21.53 2.55 -4.26
C TRP A 431 20.73 2.97 -5.51
N LEU A 432 19.99 4.07 -5.42
CA LEU A 432 19.42 4.84 -6.53
C LEU A 432 19.86 6.30 -6.38
N PRO A 433 19.99 7.07 -7.47
CA PRO A 433 20.37 8.47 -7.36
C PRO A 433 19.32 9.29 -6.61
N VAL A 434 19.77 10.26 -5.80
CA VAL A 434 18.90 11.28 -5.24
C VAL A 434 18.48 12.22 -6.36
N SER A 435 17.17 12.40 -6.56
CA SER A 435 16.68 13.32 -7.58
C SER A 435 17.05 14.77 -7.25
N PRO A 436 17.72 15.51 -8.14
CA PRO A 436 18.01 16.93 -7.93
C PRO A 436 16.74 17.78 -7.71
N ASP A 437 15.64 17.42 -8.37
CA ASP A 437 14.36 18.13 -8.27
C ASP A 437 13.72 17.99 -6.88
N HIS A 438 14.05 16.92 -6.16
CA HIS A 438 13.56 16.68 -4.79
C HIS A 438 14.27 17.55 -3.74
N LEU A 439 15.51 17.98 -3.98
CA LEU A 439 16.31 18.72 -2.99
C LEU A 439 15.63 20.01 -2.50
N GLY A 440 14.88 20.68 -3.39
CA GLY A 440 14.11 21.87 -3.06
C GLY A 440 12.92 21.61 -2.14
N LEU A 441 12.46 20.36 -2.07
CA LEU A 441 11.33 19.87 -1.29
C LEU A 441 11.79 19.09 -0.04
N SER A 442 13.08 19.15 0.31
CA SER A 442 13.60 18.44 1.50
C SER A 442 12.83 18.80 2.77
N VAL A 443 12.80 17.88 3.72
CA VAL A 443 12.07 18.07 4.99
C VAL A 443 12.41 19.41 5.63
N ALA A 444 13.70 19.76 5.74
CA ALA A 444 14.11 21.01 6.35
C ALA A 444 13.61 22.25 5.59
N GLN A 445 13.58 22.21 4.25
CA GLN A 445 13.04 23.32 3.46
C GLN A 445 11.51 23.42 3.60
N SER A 446 10.82 22.27 3.58
CA SER A 446 9.37 22.21 3.73
C SER A 446 8.91 22.61 5.13
N GLU A 447 9.66 22.26 6.18
CA GLU A 447 9.37 22.69 7.55
C GLU A 447 9.52 24.22 7.73
N ALA A 448 10.44 24.84 7.01
CA ALA A 448 10.69 26.28 7.09
C ALA A 448 9.66 27.14 6.33
N ASP A 449 8.89 26.54 5.41
CA ASP A 449 7.84 27.22 4.64
C ASP A 449 6.45 26.83 5.19
N GLU A 450 5.81 27.76 5.92
CA GLU A 450 4.48 27.56 6.50
C GLU A 450 3.39 27.20 5.46
N ASN A 451 3.60 27.50 4.18
CA ASN A 451 2.68 27.20 3.09
C ASN A 451 3.00 25.86 2.40
N SER A 452 4.05 25.17 2.82
CA SER A 452 4.42 23.89 2.22
C SER A 452 3.38 22.80 2.46
N ILE A 453 3.37 21.81 1.58
CA ILE A 453 2.41 20.71 1.63
C ILE A 453 2.52 19.85 2.90
N ILE A 454 3.70 19.78 3.56
CA ILE A 454 3.86 19.02 4.80
C ILE A 454 2.95 19.57 5.92
N HIS A 455 2.86 20.91 6.04
CA HIS A 455 1.98 21.52 7.03
C HIS A 455 0.50 21.30 6.67
N HIS A 456 0.17 21.22 5.39
CA HIS A 456 -1.17 20.86 4.94
C HIS A 456 -1.52 19.41 5.29
N TYR A 457 -0.60 18.44 5.06
CA TYR A 457 -0.78 17.04 5.49
C TYR A 457 -1.05 16.95 6.99
N ARG A 458 -0.24 17.61 7.82
CA ARG A 458 -0.45 17.64 9.27
C ARG A 458 -1.84 18.16 9.67
N ARG A 459 -2.28 19.25 9.06
CA ARG A 459 -3.62 19.80 9.32
C ARG A 459 -4.74 18.86 8.87
N ALA A 460 -4.60 18.26 7.70
CA ALA A 460 -5.60 17.32 7.16
C ALA A 460 -5.67 16.01 7.98
N ILE A 461 -4.53 15.50 8.45
CA ILE A 461 -4.47 14.36 9.37
C ILE A 461 -5.11 14.72 10.71
N ALA A 462 -4.77 15.89 11.28
CA ALA A 462 -5.35 16.37 12.53
C ALA A 462 -6.86 16.57 12.43
N LEU A 463 -7.37 17.08 11.30
CA LEU A 463 -8.80 17.15 11.01
C LEU A 463 -9.43 15.77 11.13
N ARG A 464 -8.88 14.77 10.42
CA ARG A 464 -9.42 13.40 10.45
C ARG A 464 -9.42 12.82 11.87
N GLN A 465 -8.34 12.99 12.61
CA GLN A 465 -8.20 12.42 13.95
C GLN A 465 -9.10 13.10 15.00
N SER A 466 -9.41 14.37 14.80
CA SER A 466 -10.25 15.15 15.71
C SER A 466 -11.75 14.84 15.58
N HIS A 467 -12.15 14.08 14.56
CA HIS A 467 -13.56 13.87 14.22
C HIS A 467 -13.87 12.39 14.01
N ASP A 468 -14.59 11.78 14.96
CA ASP A 468 -15.01 10.36 14.85
C ASP A 468 -15.85 10.11 13.59
N ALA A 469 -16.62 11.09 13.15
CA ALA A 469 -17.35 11.03 11.89
C ALA A 469 -16.41 10.76 10.69
N LEU A 470 -15.20 11.34 10.64
CA LEU A 470 -14.25 11.11 9.57
C LEU A 470 -13.48 9.79 9.72
N LYS A 471 -13.25 9.31 10.93
CA LYS A 471 -12.57 8.03 11.20
C LYS A 471 -13.49 6.85 10.90
N SER A 472 -14.48 6.62 11.76
CA SER A 472 -15.33 5.42 11.75
C SER A 472 -16.77 5.69 11.36
N GLY A 473 -17.16 6.95 11.14
CA GLY A 473 -18.53 7.34 10.82
C GLY A 473 -19.03 6.77 9.48
N THR A 474 -20.35 6.76 9.33
CA THR A 474 -21.00 6.38 8.06
C THR A 474 -20.77 7.47 7.00
N CYS A 475 -20.97 7.10 5.73
CA CYS A 475 -20.92 8.03 4.61
C CYS A 475 -22.30 8.07 3.93
N SER A 476 -22.83 9.26 3.67
CA SER A 476 -24.02 9.39 2.84
C SER A 476 -23.72 8.96 1.41
N PRO A 477 -24.74 8.58 0.61
CA PRO A 477 -24.55 8.44 -0.82
C PRO A 477 -23.88 9.70 -1.40
N MET A 478 -22.82 9.50 -2.19
CA MET A 478 -22.11 10.61 -2.81
C MET A 478 -22.91 11.20 -3.97
N SER A 479 -22.76 12.49 -4.17
CA SER A 479 -23.34 13.20 -5.32
C SER A 479 -22.29 14.03 -6.04
N VAL A 480 -22.54 14.32 -7.32
CA VAL A 480 -21.69 15.17 -8.14
C VAL A 480 -22.53 16.30 -8.71
N SER A 481 -22.05 17.54 -8.56
CA SER A 481 -22.63 18.72 -9.17
C SER A 481 -21.53 19.60 -9.73
N ASP A 482 -21.58 19.90 -11.03
CA ASP A 482 -20.64 20.79 -11.73
C ASP A 482 -19.15 20.44 -11.46
N GLY A 483 -18.82 19.14 -11.39
CA GLY A 483 -17.47 18.66 -11.10
C GLY A 483 -17.07 18.66 -9.62
N CYS A 484 -17.99 19.06 -8.72
CA CYS A 484 -17.79 18.93 -7.27
C CYS A 484 -18.25 17.56 -6.78
N LEU A 485 -17.42 16.89 -5.98
CA LEU A 485 -17.78 15.71 -5.20
C LEU A 485 -18.38 16.14 -3.87
N ILE A 486 -19.54 15.60 -3.50
CA ILE A 486 -20.29 16.02 -2.31
C ILE A 486 -20.77 14.82 -1.53
N PHE A 487 -20.52 14.80 -0.21
CA PHE A 487 -21.01 13.77 0.71
C PHE A 487 -21.03 14.27 2.15
N THR A 488 -21.70 13.52 3.03
CA THR A 488 -21.72 13.76 4.48
C THR A 488 -21.18 12.54 5.21
N ARG A 489 -20.28 12.78 6.16
CA ARG A 489 -19.82 11.77 7.14
C ARG A 489 -20.59 11.99 8.43
N ALA A 490 -21.14 10.91 9.00
CA ALA A 490 -21.94 10.99 10.22
C ALA A 490 -21.36 10.10 11.33
N GLY A 491 -21.04 10.72 12.45
CA GLY A 491 -20.64 10.08 13.70
C GLY A 491 -21.83 10.05 14.71
N ALA A 492 -21.55 9.68 15.95
CA ALA A 492 -22.56 9.62 17.00
C ALA A 492 -23.06 11.02 17.44
N GLU A 493 -22.16 12.02 17.46
CA GLU A 493 -22.43 13.35 18.02
C GLU A 493 -22.33 14.47 16.98
N GLU A 494 -21.95 14.16 15.76
CA GLU A 494 -21.67 15.15 14.72
C GLU A 494 -21.91 14.62 13.31
N GLU A 495 -22.13 15.54 12.40
CA GLU A 495 -22.08 15.34 10.96
C GLU A 495 -21.07 16.29 10.34
N ILE A 496 -20.34 15.81 9.32
CA ILE A 496 -19.38 16.59 8.56
C ILE A 496 -19.78 16.57 7.09
N TYR A 497 -20.17 17.72 6.58
CA TYR A 497 -20.42 17.94 5.16
C TYR A 497 -19.12 18.23 4.45
N CYS A 498 -18.85 17.48 3.38
CA CYS A 498 -17.66 17.58 2.56
C CYS A 498 -18.07 17.88 1.12
N ALA A 499 -17.52 18.95 0.55
CA ALA A 499 -17.62 19.24 -0.87
C ALA A 499 -16.24 19.60 -1.42
N PHE A 500 -15.87 19.02 -2.55
CA PHE A 500 -14.56 19.18 -3.19
C PHE A 500 -14.75 19.58 -4.63
N ASN A 501 -14.26 20.75 -5.03
CA ASN A 501 -14.24 21.15 -6.42
C ASN A 501 -13.02 20.57 -7.13
N LEU A 502 -13.25 19.60 -8.02
CA LEU A 502 -12.19 18.93 -8.80
C LEU A 502 -12.01 19.56 -10.19
N THR A 503 -12.27 20.87 -10.31
CA THR A 503 -12.19 21.60 -11.59
C THR A 503 -11.36 22.87 -11.48
N ASP A 504 -10.99 23.42 -12.64
CA ASP A 504 -10.31 24.72 -12.76
C ASP A 504 -11.29 25.92 -12.74
N ASP A 505 -12.60 25.67 -12.63
CA ASP A 505 -13.65 26.68 -12.61
C ASP A 505 -14.17 26.97 -11.20
N THR A 506 -14.77 28.12 -10.98
CA THR A 506 -15.50 28.42 -9.74
C THR A 506 -16.90 27.81 -9.82
N VAL A 507 -17.29 27.07 -8.79
CA VAL A 507 -18.59 26.41 -8.71
C VAL A 507 -19.40 26.95 -7.53
N ALA A 508 -20.70 27.19 -7.76
CA ALA A 508 -21.62 27.63 -6.72
C ALA A 508 -22.61 26.52 -6.35
N LEU A 509 -22.54 26.07 -5.11
CA LEU A 509 -23.45 25.06 -4.54
C LEU A 509 -24.45 25.73 -3.58
N ASP A 510 -25.57 25.08 -3.34
CA ASP A 510 -26.47 25.47 -2.25
C ASP A 510 -25.90 25.05 -0.90
N VAL A 511 -26.04 25.88 0.11
CA VAL A 511 -25.69 25.53 1.49
C VAL A 511 -26.62 24.39 1.95
N PRO A 512 -26.09 23.29 2.51
CA PRO A 512 -26.94 22.21 3.04
C PRO A 512 -27.83 22.73 4.17
N THR A 513 -29.05 22.20 4.27
CA THR A 513 -30.01 22.62 5.30
C THR A 513 -29.50 22.28 6.70
N GLY A 514 -29.54 23.24 7.62
CA GLY A 514 -29.13 23.06 9.02
C GLY A 514 -28.16 24.13 9.51
N ASP A 515 -27.77 24.05 10.77
CA ASP A 515 -26.79 24.96 11.39
C ASP A 515 -25.36 24.44 11.19
N TRP A 516 -24.80 24.73 10.04
CA TRP A 516 -23.48 24.29 9.64
C TRP A 516 -22.43 25.37 9.92
N GLN A 517 -21.29 24.95 10.48
CA GLN A 517 -20.13 25.80 10.76
C GLN A 517 -18.90 25.28 10.03
N VAL A 518 -18.05 26.18 9.53
CA VAL A 518 -16.76 25.81 8.93
C VAL A 518 -15.86 25.26 10.01
N ILE A 519 -15.32 24.05 9.80
CA ILE A 519 -14.44 23.40 10.80
C ILE A 519 -13.07 24.08 10.87
N ASP A 520 -12.43 24.21 9.73
CA ASP A 520 -11.04 24.71 9.66
C ASP A 520 -10.81 25.50 8.37
N THR A 521 -10.49 26.78 8.52
CA THR A 521 -10.17 27.68 7.41
C THR A 521 -8.72 27.52 6.94
N THR A 522 -7.83 26.87 7.73
CA THR A 522 -6.41 26.69 7.38
C THR A 522 -6.21 25.62 6.31
N LEU A 523 -7.25 24.83 6.00
CA LEU A 523 -7.30 23.89 4.88
C LEU A 523 -7.85 24.51 3.58
N ASN A 524 -7.90 25.83 3.49
CA ASN A 524 -8.49 26.57 2.36
C ASN A 524 -9.99 26.27 2.15
N SER A 525 -10.69 25.87 3.22
CA SER A 525 -12.11 25.51 3.16
C SER A 525 -12.97 26.73 2.83
N ALA A 526 -13.84 26.60 1.81
CA ALA A 526 -14.82 27.65 1.48
C ALA A 526 -15.85 27.82 2.61
N ALA A 527 -16.25 29.05 2.85
CA ALA A 527 -17.28 29.38 3.84
C ALA A 527 -18.61 29.75 3.16
N PRO A 528 -19.77 29.40 3.80
CA PRO A 528 -21.07 29.83 3.32
C PRO A 528 -21.22 31.38 3.29
N ALA A 529 -21.74 31.91 2.20
CA ALA A 529 -22.03 33.32 2.07
C ALA A 529 -23.34 33.55 1.29
N GLY A 530 -24.28 34.30 1.87
CA GLY A 530 -25.54 34.61 1.19
C GLY A 530 -26.39 33.40 0.77
N GLY A 531 -26.33 32.28 1.53
CA GLY A 531 -27.05 31.04 1.23
C GLY A 531 -26.41 30.17 0.14
N LYS A 532 -25.21 30.53 -0.30
CA LYS A 532 -24.41 29.77 -1.29
C LYS A 532 -23.04 29.42 -0.74
N LEU A 533 -22.49 28.32 -1.27
CA LEU A 533 -21.10 27.91 -1.15
C LEU A 533 -20.43 28.18 -2.51
N ASN A 534 -19.53 29.15 -2.55
CA ASN A 534 -18.75 29.42 -3.75
C ASN A 534 -17.36 28.79 -3.58
N LEU A 535 -17.10 27.70 -4.29
CA LEU A 535 -15.81 27.00 -4.29
C LEU A 535 -14.99 27.49 -5.49
N GLY A 536 -13.84 28.07 -5.21
CA GLY A 536 -12.85 28.36 -6.25
C GLY A 536 -12.27 27.07 -6.84
N PRO A 537 -11.40 27.17 -7.86
CA PRO A 537 -10.68 26.01 -8.41
C PRO A 537 -9.98 25.22 -7.30
N TRP A 538 -10.11 23.89 -7.35
CA TRP A 538 -9.45 22.97 -6.42
C TRP A 538 -9.66 23.31 -4.94
N GLN A 539 -10.81 23.85 -4.60
CA GLN A 539 -11.12 24.27 -3.24
C GLN A 539 -12.06 23.29 -2.54
N PRO A 540 -11.76 22.86 -1.29
CA PRO A 540 -12.66 22.11 -0.45
C PRO A 540 -13.66 23.02 0.28
N CYS A 541 -14.78 22.45 0.72
CA CYS A 541 -15.64 23.01 1.75
C CYS A 541 -15.94 21.91 2.78
N ILE A 542 -15.58 22.14 4.05
CA ILE A 542 -15.78 21.21 5.14
C ILE A 542 -16.54 21.92 6.25
N LEU A 543 -17.76 21.46 6.49
CA LEU A 543 -18.66 22.03 7.49
C LEU A 543 -19.01 20.97 8.53
N GLN A 544 -19.14 21.39 9.78
CA GLN A 544 -19.59 20.56 10.89
C GLN A 544 -20.99 20.99 11.36
N ARG A 545 -21.78 20.00 11.73
CA ARG A 545 -23.01 20.19 12.50
C ARG A 545 -23.02 19.23 13.69
N LYS A 546 -23.22 19.73 14.90
CA LYS A 546 -23.42 18.87 16.08
C LYS A 546 -24.82 18.28 16.09
N LEU A 547 -24.95 17.02 16.42
CA LEU A 547 -26.21 16.34 16.66
C LEU A 547 -26.60 16.55 18.12
N THR A 548 -27.83 16.99 18.36
CA THR A 548 -28.37 17.25 19.70
C THR A 548 -28.99 16.00 20.29
#